data_eff2d33864d39884e9f9deb13ad436ab
#
_entry.id   eff2d33864d39884e9f9deb13ad436ab
#
_cell.length_a   1.000
_cell.length_b   1.000
_cell.length_c   1.000
_cell.angle_alpha   90.00
_cell.angle_beta   90.00
_cell.angle_gamma   90.00
#
_symmetry.space_group_name_H-M   'P 1'
#
loop_
_entity.id
_entity.type
_entity.pdbx_description
1 polymer ?
#
loop_
_entity_poly.entity_id
_entity_poly.type
_entity_poly.pdbx_seq_one_letter_code
_entity_poly.pdbx_strand_id
1 'polypeptide(L)'
;ITTTGDHEDIVAEVEAEDKVNGNRNRILVMKRILSSKFFKRFKSIVRKLNSDREYLSIKNKKIKLHGRSLLLNRNVGHLMTNPAILLKDGSECPEGILDAFITSTACLHDFKRKGNSRTESIYIVKPKMHGPEECEFTNLIFEKVEKVLKLKRNQILCGIMDEERRTSVNLKECIRILKKRVFFINTGFLDRTGDEIHTSMETGPMILKGDMKLTKWIKAYEDNNVDIGL
;
A
#
# COMPACT_ATOMS: atom_id res chain seq x y z
N ILE A 1 -7.32 -4.32 -2.26
CA ILE A 1 -7.66 -3.52 -3.47
C ILE A 1 -7.96 -2.13 -2.98
N THR A 2 -7.19 -1.15 -3.39
CA THR A 2 -7.48 0.24 -3.04
C THR A 2 -8.33 0.87 -4.10
N THR A 3 -9.34 1.60 -3.68
CA THR A 3 -10.23 2.35 -4.58
C THR A 3 -9.77 3.78 -4.80
N THR A 4 -8.73 4.23 -4.10
CA THR A 4 -8.27 5.62 -4.04
C THR A 4 -6.87 5.88 -4.57
N GLY A 5 -6.22 4.87 -5.15
CA GLY A 5 -4.91 5.05 -5.77
C GLY A 5 -4.99 5.85 -7.08
N ASP A 6 -3.92 6.57 -7.40
CA ASP A 6 -3.73 7.10 -8.73
C ASP A 6 -3.78 5.99 -9.78
N HIS A 7 -4.09 6.34 -11.02
CA HIS A 7 -4.20 5.37 -12.11
C HIS A 7 -2.96 4.46 -12.26
N GLU A 8 -1.80 4.95 -11.88
CA GLU A 8 -0.56 4.19 -11.83
C GLU A 8 -0.53 3.16 -10.71
N ASP A 9 -1.12 3.46 -9.54
CA ASP A 9 -1.24 2.53 -8.42
C ASP A 9 -2.19 1.37 -8.77
N ILE A 10 -3.29 1.66 -9.45
CA ILE A 10 -4.23 0.64 -9.93
C ILE A 10 -3.54 -0.31 -10.91
N VAL A 11 -2.70 0.21 -11.81
CA VAL A 11 -1.93 -0.61 -12.74
C VAL A 11 -0.91 -1.48 -12.01
N ALA A 12 -0.24 -0.92 -11.00
CA ALA A 12 0.71 -1.67 -10.18
C ALA A 12 0.03 -2.75 -9.32
N GLU A 13 -1.15 -2.47 -8.77
CA GLU A 13 -1.96 -3.43 -8.03
C GLU A 13 -2.46 -4.57 -8.91
N VAL A 14 -2.97 -4.25 -10.09
CA VAL A 14 -3.37 -5.26 -11.08
C VAL A 14 -2.18 -6.11 -11.52
N GLU A 15 -0.99 -5.52 -11.67
CA GLU A 15 0.24 -6.25 -11.95
C GLU A 15 0.67 -7.17 -10.79
N ALA A 16 0.47 -6.73 -9.56
CA ALA A 16 0.76 -7.52 -8.38
C ALA A 16 -0.23 -8.69 -8.21
N GLU A 17 -1.53 -8.46 -8.42
CA GLU A 17 -2.55 -9.51 -8.41
C GLU A 17 -2.28 -10.59 -9.47
N ASP A 18 -1.89 -10.18 -10.67
CA ASP A 18 -1.51 -11.11 -11.73
C ASP A 18 -0.27 -11.93 -11.36
N LYS A 19 0.66 -11.36 -10.64
CA LYS A 19 1.85 -12.06 -10.13
C LYS A 19 1.51 -13.09 -9.06
N VAL A 20 0.44 -12.86 -8.30
CA VAL A 20 -0.01 -13.76 -7.21
C VAL A 20 -0.96 -14.84 -7.71
N ASN A 21 -1.90 -14.50 -8.58
CA ASN A 21 -3.00 -15.38 -8.98
C ASN A 21 -2.79 -16.08 -10.33
N GLY A 22 -1.73 -15.77 -11.04
CA GLY A 22 -1.40 -16.38 -12.33
C GLY A 22 -2.41 -16.05 -13.42
N ASN A 23 -2.35 -14.86 -13.95
CA ASN A 23 -2.82 -14.47 -15.29
C ASN A 23 -4.25 -14.81 -15.75
N ARG A 24 -5.12 -15.44 -14.95
CA ARG A 24 -6.46 -15.82 -15.45
C ARG A 24 -7.34 -14.62 -15.78
N ASN A 25 -7.36 -13.63 -14.92
CA ASN A 25 -8.21 -12.45 -15.09
C ASN A 25 -7.70 -11.51 -16.18
N ARG A 26 -6.39 -11.34 -16.29
CA ARG A 26 -5.78 -10.52 -17.35
C ARG A 26 -5.92 -11.15 -18.72
N ILE A 27 -5.81 -12.45 -18.84
CA ILE A 27 -6.08 -13.17 -20.08
C ILE A 27 -7.53 -12.94 -20.52
N LEU A 28 -8.49 -12.91 -19.59
CA LEU A 28 -9.89 -12.64 -19.88
C LEU A 28 -10.13 -11.16 -20.30
N VAL A 29 -9.52 -10.20 -19.62
CA VAL A 29 -9.61 -8.77 -19.96
C VAL A 29 -8.92 -8.49 -21.30
N MET A 30 -7.74 -9.02 -21.51
CA MET A 30 -7.01 -8.91 -22.79
C MET A 30 -7.74 -9.60 -23.93
N LYS A 31 -8.33 -10.76 -23.73
CA LYS A 31 -9.17 -11.42 -24.74
C LYS A 31 -10.41 -10.60 -25.10
N ARG A 32 -11.02 -9.93 -24.13
CA ARG A 32 -12.18 -9.05 -24.36
C ARG A 32 -11.79 -7.78 -25.13
N ILE A 33 -10.66 -7.19 -24.80
CA ILE A 33 -10.11 -6.03 -25.52
C ILE A 33 -9.68 -6.43 -26.95
N LEU A 34 -9.01 -7.57 -27.09
CA LEU A 34 -8.53 -8.08 -28.37
C LEU A 34 -9.65 -8.60 -29.30
N SER A 35 -10.83 -8.93 -28.75
CA SER A 35 -12.00 -9.31 -29.55
C SER A 35 -12.73 -8.12 -30.18
N SER A 36 -12.43 -6.88 -29.73
CA SER A 36 -12.98 -5.69 -30.37
C SER A 36 -12.34 -5.50 -31.75
N LYS A 37 -13.15 -5.09 -32.75
CA LYS A 37 -12.70 -4.87 -34.14
C LYS A 37 -11.49 -3.92 -34.28
N PHE A 38 -11.28 -3.06 -33.30
CA PHE A 38 -10.20 -2.08 -33.26
C PHE A 38 -8.83 -2.72 -32.93
N PHE A 39 -8.80 -3.84 -32.19
CA PHE A 39 -7.57 -4.45 -31.69
C PHE A 39 -7.12 -5.71 -32.46
N LYS A 40 -7.71 -6.04 -33.60
CA LYS A 40 -7.32 -7.20 -34.43
C LYS A 40 -5.84 -7.23 -34.88
N ARG A 41 -5.09 -6.15 -34.62
CA ARG A 41 -3.68 -5.99 -35.03
C ARG A 41 -2.65 -6.33 -33.94
N PHE A 42 -3.07 -6.60 -32.70
CA PHE A 42 -2.13 -6.87 -31.62
C PHE A 42 -1.93 -8.39 -31.44
N LYS A 43 -0.67 -8.80 -31.51
CA LYS A 43 -0.27 -10.18 -31.11
C LYS A 43 -0.64 -10.39 -29.66
N SER A 44 -1.22 -11.56 -29.31
CA SER A 44 -1.48 -11.92 -27.93
C SER A 44 -0.17 -11.97 -27.15
N ILE A 45 -0.02 -11.11 -26.15
CA ILE A 45 1.11 -11.12 -25.24
C ILE A 45 0.74 -12.03 -24.08
N VAL A 46 1.43 -13.17 -23.95
CA VAL A 46 1.32 -14.03 -22.79
C VAL A 46 2.30 -13.53 -21.74
N ARG A 47 1.79 -12.89 -20.68
CA ARG A 47 2.60 -12.56 -19.51
C ARG A 47 2.69 -13.76 -18.58
N LYS A 48 3.89 -14.08 -18.16
CA LYS A 48 4.18 -15.12 -17.17
C LYS A 48 4.90 -14.50 -15.99
N LEU A 49 4.72 -15.09 -14.81
CA LEU A 49 5.55 -14.74 -13.65
C LEU A 49 7.03 -14.98 -14.00
N ASN A 50 7.88 -14.06 -13.57
CA ASN A 50 9.32 -14.24 -13.72
C ASN A 50 9.76 -15.49 -12.94
N SER A 51 10.68 -16.24 -13.53
CA SER A 51 11.35 -17.33 -12.83
C SER A 51 12.21 -16.75 -11.69
N ASP A 52 12.42 -17.56 -10.67
CA ASP A 52 13.35 -17.21 -9.62
C ASP A 52 14.76 -17.00 -10.20
N ARG A 53 15.51 -16.10 -9.60
CA ARG A 53 16.90 -15.79 -10.01
C ARG A 53 17.86 -16.54 -9.11
N GLU A 54 18.87 -17.16 -9.70
CA GLU A 54 19.91 -17.87 -8.99
C GLU A 54 21.23 -17.13 -9.07
N TYR A 55 21.90 -17.00 -7.96
CA TYR A 55 23.20 -16.33 -7.81
C TYR A 55 24.14 -17.21 -7.00
N LEU A 56 25.43 -16.95 -7.13
CA LEU A 56 26.45 -17.49 -6.23
C LEU A 56 26.81 -16.43 -5.19
N SER A 57 26.79 -16.80 -3.93
CA SER A 57 27.30 -15.96 -2.85
C SER A 57 28.84 -15.86 -2.92
N ILE A 58 29.41 -14.92 -2.18
CA ILE A 58 30.88 -14.78 -2.01
C ILE A 58 31.49 -16.10 -1.52
N LYS A 59 30.73 -16.94 -0.82
CA LYS A 59 31.15 -18.27 -0.34
C LYS A 59 30.77 -19.41 -1.29
N ASN A 60 30.53 -19.13 -2.57
CA ASN A 60 30.10 -20.08 -3.60
C ASN A 60 28.82 -20.90 -3.27
N LYS A 61 27.99 -20.41 -2.36
CA LYS A 61 26.69 -21.04 -2.09
C LYS A 61 25.64 -20.48 -3.05
N LYS A 62 24.81 -21.36 -3.62
CA LYS A 62 23.66 -20.94 -4.41
C LYS A 62 22.67 -20.15 -3.55
N ILE A 63 22.34 -18.96 -3.97
CA ILE A 63 21.30 -18.09 -3.40
C ILE A 63 20.18 -17.98 -4.42
N LYS A 64 18.96 -18.18 -3.97
CA LYS A 64 17.76 -18.05 -4.79
C LYS A 64 16.94 -16.85 -4.36
N LEU A 65 16.72 -15.92 -5.29
CA LEU A 65 15.81 -14.79 -5.12
C LEU A 65 14.53 -15.04 -5.91
N HIS A 66 13.39 -14.78 -5.29
CA HIS A 66 12.12 -14.95 -5.98
C HIS A 66 11.98 -13.95 -7.11
N GLY A 67 11.51 -14.42 -8.26
CA GLY A 67 11.12 -13.59 -9.39
C GLY A 67 9.84 -12.78 -9.15
N ARG A 68 9.13 -13.10 -8.06
CA ARG A 68 7.89 -12.51 -7.63
C ARG A 68 8.14 -11.49 -6.51
N SER A 69 7.63 -10.27 -6.68
CA SER A 69 7.68 -9.24 -5.64
C SER A 69 6.71 -9.56 -4.49
N LEU A 70 7.01 -9.07 -3.29
CA LEU A 70 6.08 -9.08 -2.18
C LEU A 70 4.92 -8.12 -2.48
N LEU A 71 3.69 -8.60 -2.39
CA LEU A 71 2.49 -7.78 -2.50
C LEU A 71 2.20 -7.11 -1.15
N LEU A 72 2.01 -5.80 -1.19
CA LEU A 72 1.55 -5.00 -0.07
C LEU A 72 0.10 -4.59 -0.34
N ASN A 73 -0.78 -4.73 0.66
CA ASN A 73 -2.13 -4.21 0.57
C ASN A 73 -2.13 -2.75 1.01
N ARG A 74 -2.74 -1.87 0.24
CA ARG A 74 -3.00 -0.50 0.68
C ARG A 74 -4.45 -0.40 1.12
N ASN A 75 -4.71 0.04 2.35
CA ASN A 75 -6.03 0.39 2.84
C ASN A 75 -6.26 1.90 2.69
N VAL A 76 -7.51 2.36 2.74
CA VAL A 76 -7.78 3.80 2.76
C VAL A 76 -7.44 4.41 4.12
N GLY A 77 -7.33 5.74 4.17
CA GLY A 77 -7.19 6.51 5.40
C GLY A 77 -8.43 6.45 6.29
N HIS A 78 -8.46 7.26 7.34
CA HIS A 78 -9.58 7.24 8.31
C HIS A 78 -10.79 8.09 7.90
N LEU A 79 -10.64 8.97 6.92
CA LEU A 79 -11.68 9.93 6.52
C LEU A 79 -12.83 9.28 5.74
N MET A 80 -12.55 8.25 4.92
CA MET A 80 -13.48 7.74 3.93
C MET A 80 -14.53 6.83 4.55
N THR A 81 -15.76 6.91 4.03
CA THR A 81 -16.86 6.00 4.29
C THR A 81 -17.27 5.24 3.03
N ASN A 82 -18.01 4.16 3.19
CA ASN A 82 -18.40 3.30 2.08
C ASN A 82 -19.84 2.78 2.26
N PRO A 83 -20.73 2.97 1.26
CA PRO A 83 -22.12 2.55 1.33
C PRO A 83 -22.34 1.04 1.17
N ALA A 84 -21.29 0.24 0.92
CA ALA A 84 -21.41 -1.22 0.81
C ALA A 84 -21.92 -1.87 2.10
N ILE A 85 -21.69 -1.22 3.25
CA ILE A 85 -22.22 -1.61 4.55
C ILE A 85 -22.79 -0.37 5.22
N LEU A 86 -24.07 -0.45 5.58
CA LEU A 86 -24.73 0.60 6.36
C LEU A 86 -24.77 0.22 7.84
N LEU A 87 -24.55 1.19 8.70
CA LEU A 87 -24.70 1.07 10.14
C LEU A 87 -26.19 1.07 10.52
N LYS A 88 -26.51 0.79 11.79
CA LYS A 88 -27.90 0.69 12.25
C LYS A 88 -28.73 1.98 12.07
N ASP A 89 -28.07 3.11 12.08
CA ASP A 89 -28.64 4.44 11.89
C ASP A 89 -28.74 4.86 10.41
N GLY A 90 -28.34 3.97 9.49
CA GLY A 90 -28.32 4.21 8.05
C GLY A 90 -27.09 4.95 7.54
N SER A 91 -26.16 5.32 8.40
CA SER A 91 -24.88 5.92 7.98
C SER A 91 -23.96 4.88 7.33
N GLU A 92 -23.05 5.36 6.47
CA GLU A 92 -22.06 4.53 5.81
C GLU A 92 -21.00 4.01 6.80
N CYS A 93 -20.51 2.80 6.57
CA CYS A 93 -19.41 2.23 7.33
C CYS A 93 -18.10 2.97 7.05
N PRO A 94 -17.25 3.25 8.07
CA PRO A 94 -15.90 3.74 7.83
C PRO A 94 -15.10 2.75 6.97
N GLU A 95 -14.69 3.19 5.78
CA GLU A 95 -14.05 2.33 4.77
C GLU A 95 -12.73 1.74 5.28
N GLY A 96 -11.95 2.50 6.06
CA GLY A 96 -10.70 2.01 6.61
C GLY A 96 -10.85 0.81 7.57
N ILE A 97 -12.01 0.68 8.23
CA ILE A 97 -12.35 -0.49 9.05
C ILE A 97 -12.74 -1.66 8.15
N LEU A 98 -13.59 -1.40 7.15
CA LEU A 98 -14.01 -2.40 6.16
C LEU A 98 -12.82 -3.00 5.43
N ASP A 99 -11.91 -2.15 4.93
CA ASP A 99 -10.68 -2.56 4.26
C ASP A 99 -9.82 -3.47 5.14
N ALA A 100 -9.60 -3.08 6.39
CA ALA A 100 -8.77 -3.88 7.30
C ALA A 100 -9.32 -5.30 7.48
N PHE A 101 -10.64 -5.47 7.54
CA PHE A 101 -11.26 -6.79 7.63
C PHE A 101 -11.19 -7.55 6.30
N ILE A 102 -11.56 -6.94 5.19
CA ILE A 102 -11.63 -7.60 3.88
C ILE A 102 -10.24 -8.02 3.42
N THR A 103 -9.27 -7.11 3.45
CA THR A 103 -7.91 -7.41 3.01
C THR A 103 -7.24 -8.46 3.88
N SER A 104 -7.44 -8.40 5.20
CA SER A 104 -6.90 -9.41 6.11
C SER A 104 -7.56 -10.78 5.89
N THR A 105 -8.87 -10.83 5.68
CA THR A 105 -9.59 -12.07 5.38
C THR A 105 -9.10 -12.71 4.08
N ALA A 106 -8.89 -11.91 3.04
CA ALA A 106 -8.32 -12.37 1.77
C ALA A 106 -6.91 -12.96 1.96
N CYS A 107 -6.09 -12.34 2.80
CA CYS A 107 -4.73 -12.82 3.08
C CYS A 107 -4.68 -14.18 3.80
N LEU A 108 -5.74 -14.60 4.51
CA LEU A 108 -5.80 -15.93 5.14
C LEU A 108 -5.65 -17.06 4.11
N HIS A 109 -6.14 -16.86 2.89
CA HIS A 109 -5.99 -17.82 1.81
C HIS A 109 -4.54 -17.99 1.36
N ASP A 110 -3.71 -16.95 1.53
CA ASP A 110 -2.30 -17.01 1.18
C ASP A 110 -1.45 -17.77 2.21
N PHE A 111 -1.83 -17.78 3.46
CA PHE A 111 -1.05 -18.42 4.53
C PHE A 111 -0.82 -19.91 4.29
N LYS A 112 -1.84 -20.61 3.78
CA LYS A 112 -1.74 -22.04 3.47
C LYS A 112 -0.76 -22.34 2.34
N ARG A 113 -0.76 -21.50 1.29
CA ARG A 113 0.07 -21.73 0.09
C ARG A 113 1.41 -20.99 0.14
N LYS A 114 1.57 -20.04 1.09
CA LYS A 114 2.75 -19.17 1.21
C LYS A 114 3.15 -18.50 -0.12
N GLY A 115 2.13 -18.07 -0.86
CA GLY A 115 2.30 -17.51 -2.19
C GLY A 115 2.90 -16.11 -2.18
N ASN A 116 2.51 -15.28 -1.24
CA ASN A 116 3.01 -13.93 -1.02
C ASN A 116 3.83 -13.84 0.26
N SER A 117 3.21 -14.04 1.42
CA SER A 117 3.90 -13.98 2.71
C SER A 117 4.46 -15.34 3.10
N ARG A 118 5.77 -15.42 3.36
CA ARG A 118 6.42 -16.64 3.86
C ARG A 118 6.35 -16.76 5.37
N THR A 119 6.12 -15.63 6.05
CA THR A 119 6.08 -15.51 7.51
C THR A 119 4.67 -15.46 8.06
N GLU A 120 3.66 -15.65 7.18
CA GLU A 120 2.25 -15.54 7.53
C GLU A 120 1.89 -14.16 8.08
N SER A 121 2.60 -13.12 7.64
CA SER A 121 2.31 -11.74 7.98
C SER A 121 1.41 -11.10 6.91
N ILE A 122 0.57 -10.18 7.33
CA ILE A 122 -0.26 -9.34 6.47
C ILE A 122 0.38 -7.97 6.41
N TYR A 123 0.72 -7.51 5.21
CA TYR A 123 1.42 -6.23 5.00
C TYR A 123 0.42 -5.20 4.52
N ILE A 124 0.07 -4.26 5.39
CA ILE A 124 -0.90 -3.18 5.09
C ILE A 124 -0.19 -1.84 5.10
N VAL A 125 -0.28 -1.13 4.00
CA VAL A 125 0.09 0.29 3.93
C VAL A 125 -1.11 1.11 4.38
N LYS A 126 -0.93 1.91 5.43
CA LYS A 126 -1.97 2.80 5.95
C LYS A 126 -1.66 4.24 5.57
N PRO A 127 -2.35 4.79 4.55
CA PRO A 127 -2.12 6.16 4.09
C PRO A 127 -2.83 7.19 4.96
N LYS A 128 -2.45 8.45 4.79
CA LYS A 128 -3.20 9.63 5.25
C LYS A 128 -3.52 9.63 6.76
N MET A 129 -2.62 9.10 7.57
CA MET A 129 -2.72 9.24 9.02
C MET A 129 -2.25 10.64 9.45
N HIS A 130 -3.04 11.32 10.25
CA HIS A 130 -2.77 12.65 10.77
C HIS A 130 -2.22 12.58 12.21
N GLY A 131 -1.01 12.07 12.34
CA GLY A 131 -0.28 12.10 13.61
C GLY A 131 -0.44 10.86 14.50
N PRO A 132 0.10 10.94 15.72
CA PRO A 132 0.20 9.80 16.64
C PRO A 132 -1.14 9.16 17.02
N GLU A 133 -2.17 9.96 17.25
CA GLU A 133 -3.50 9.48 17.66
C GLU A 133 -4.14 8.60 16.59
N GLU A 134 -4.00 8.97 15.31
CA GLU A 134 -4.49 8.13 14.22
C GLU A 134 -3.64 6.88 13.99
N CYS A 135 -2.35 6.93 14.31
CA CYS A 135 -1.51 5.74 14.38
C CYS A 135 -1.97 4.78 15.48
N GLU A 136 -2.33 5.30 16.65
CA GLU A 136 -2.89 4.50 17.73
C GLU A 136 -4.23 3.88 17.35
N PHE A 137 -5.10 4.67 16.71
CA PHE A 137 -6.38 4.17 16.20
C PHE A 137 -6.19 3.06 15.17
N THR A 138 -5.21 3.22 14.27
CA THR A 138 -4.84 2.15 13.32
C THR A 138 -4.40 0.88 14.03
N ASN A 139 -3.56 1.01 15.08
CA ASN A 139 -3.16 -0.14 15.89
C ASN A 139 -4.36 -0.84 16.54
N LEU A 140 -5.31 -0.08 17.09
CA LEU A 140 -6.54 -0.63 17.68
C LEU A 140 -7.39 -1.38 16.65
N ILE A 141 -7.55 -0.82 15.42
CA ILE A 141 -8.26 -1.51 14.33
C ILE A 141 -7.60 -2.86 14.06
N PHE A 142 -6.27 -2.87 13.88
CA PHE A 142 -5.55 -4.11 13.58
C PHE A 142 -5.63 -5.13 14.72
N GLU A 143 -5.55 -4.71 15.97
CA GLU A 143 -5.76 -5.60 17.13
C GLU A 143 -7.17 -6.22 17.14
N LYS A 144 -8.19 -5.44 16.79
CA LYS A 144 -9.57 -5.94 16.69
C LYS A 144 -9.73 -6.94 15.55
N VAL A 145 -9.17 -6.64 14.38
CA VAL A 145 -9.17 -7.54 13.22
C VAL A 145 -8.45 -8.84 13.57
N GLU A 146 -7.26 -8.77 14.15
CA GLU A 146 -6.51 -9.95 14.61
C GLU A 146 -7.32 -10.82 15.56
N LYS A 147 -7.99 -10.20 16.52
CA LYS A 147 -8.84 -10.92 17.48
C LYS A 147 -10.00 -11.64 16.78
N VAL A 148 -10.72 -10.95 15.90
CA VAL A 148 -11.89 -11.51 15.20
C VAL A 148 -11.48 -12.64 14.25
N LEU A 149 -10.39 -12.46 13.50
CA LEU A 149 -9.89 -13.43 12.55
C LEU A 149 -9.02 -14.54 13.19
N LYS A 150 -8.85 -14.50 14.52
CA LYS A 150 -8.01 -15.45 15.28
C LYS A 150 -6.55 -15.48 14.79
N LEU A 151 -6.04 -14.33 14.41
CA LEU A 151 -4.65 -14.13 14.04
C LEU A 151 -3.76 -14.00 15.29
N LYS A 152 -2.47 -14.20 15.13
CA LYS A 152 -1.48 -13.91 16.17
C LYS A 152 -1.38 -12.40 16.39
N ARG A 153 -1.04 -11.99 17.59
CA ARG A 153 -0.81 -10.58 17.89
C ARG A 153 0.32 -10.01 17.04
N ASN A 154 0.11 -8.82 16.46
CA ASN A 154 1.03 -8.14 15.55
C ASN A 154 1.34 -8.93 14.26
N GLN A 155 0.44 -9.77 13.82
CA GLN A 155 0.55 -10.47 12.53
C GLN A 155 0.21 -9.57 11.34
N ILE A 156 -0.63 -8.53 11.59
CA ILE A 156 -0.85 -7.43 10.65
C ILE A 156 0.25 -6.40 10.85
N LEU A 157 1.07 -6.21 9.84
CA LEU A 157 2.13 -5.22 9.79
C LEU A 157 1.65 -3.93 9.12
N CYS A 158 2.25 -2.81 9.49
CA CYS A 158 1.84 -1.48 9.06
C CYS A 158 2.97 -0.76 8.33
N GLY A 159 2.72 -0.32 7.11
CA GLY A 159 3.53 0.67 6.43
C GLY A 159 2.99 2.06 6.75
N ILE A 160 3.81 2.93 7.31
CA ILE A 160 3.44 4.31 7.66
C ILE A 160 3.75 5.20 6.45
N MET A 161 2.72 5.88 5.93
CA MET A 161 2.91 6.94 4.95
C MET A 161 3.14 8.27 5.66
N ASP A 162 4.32 8.84 5.46
CA ASP A 162 4.67 10.19 5.89
C ASP A 162 4.20 11.16 4.81
N GLU A 163 2.94 11.53 4.86
CA GLU A 163 2.29 12.32 3.81
C GLU A 163 1.32 13.39 4.34
N GLU A 164 1.22 13.52 5.66
CA GLU A 164 0.42 14.54 6.32
C GLU A 164 1.31 15.35 7.28
N ARG A 165 1.11 16.69 7.36
CA ARG A 165 1.94 17.59 8.19
C ARG A 165 2.11 17.08 9.61
N ARG A 166 0.99 16.68 10.23
CA ARG A 166 0.95 16.23 11.62
C ARG A 166 1.74 14.95 11.84
N THR A 167 1.78 14.09 10.83
CA THR A 167 2.63 12.88 10.85
C THR A 167 4.08 13.25 10.62
N SER A 168 4.41 14.12 9.66
CA SER A 168 5.79 14.52 9.37
C SER A 168 6.50 15.10 10.59
N VAL A 169 5.85 15.99 11.34
CA VAL A 169 6.44 16.61 12.54
C VAL A 169 6.46 15.68 13.77
N ASN A 170 5.72 14.59 13.75
CA ASN A 170 5.63 13.62 14.82
C ASN A 170 6.03 12.20 14.39
N LEU A 171 6.79 12.06 13.30
CA LEU A 171 7.07 10.76 12.67
C LEU A 171 7.70 9.77 13.65
N LYS A 172 8.64 10.20 14.47
CA LYS A 172 9.27 9.38 15.51
C LYS A 172 8.24 8.80 16.49
N GLU A 173 7.26 9.60 16.92
CA GLU A 173 6.20 9.15 17.80
C GLU A 173 5.23 8.19 17.10
N CYS A 174 4.89 8.45 15.84
CA CYS A 174 4.09 7.53 15.02
C CYS A 174 4.77 6.16 14.90
N ILE A 175 6.09 6.14 14.63
CA ILE A 175 6.88 4.91 14.60
C ILE A 175 6.87 4.23 15.97
N ARG A 176 7.06 4.99 17.07
CA ARG A 176 7.06 4.46 18.43
C ARG A 176 5.76 3.73 18.78
N ILE A 177 4.63 4.30 18.41
CA ILE A 177 3.29 3.70 18.64
C ILE A 177 3.16 2.39 17.86
N LEU A 178 3.55 2.39 16.60
CA LEU A 178 3.44 1.22 15.72
C LEU A 178 4.67 0.31 15.71
N LYS A 179 5.65 0.51 16.60
CA LYS A 179 6.98 -0.15 16.58
C LYS A 179 6.98 -1.67 16.46
N LYS A 180 5.90 -2.33 16.90
CA LYS A 180 5.76 -3.81 16.80
C LYS A 180 5.15 -4.25 15.47
N ARG A 181 4.71 -3.31 14.63
CA ARG A 181 4.03 -3.55 13.36
C ARG A 181 4.73 -2.92 12.17
N VAL A 182 5.52 -1.86 12.37
CA VAL A 182 6.16 -1.11 11.27
C VAL A 182 7.06 -2.02 10.48
N PHE A 183 6.85 -2.07 9.16
CA PHE A 183 7.73 -2.76 8.22
C PHE A 183 8.36 -1.82 7.19
N PHE A 184 7.80 -0.62 7.00
CA PHE A 184 8.44 0.50 6.32
C PHE A 184 7.81 1.84 6.72
N ILE A 185 8.51 2.92 6.42
CA ILE A 185 7.98 4.28 6.32
C ILE A 185 8.24 4.78 4.91
N ASN A 186 7.36 5.62 4.37
CA ASN A 186 7.51 6.15 3.02
C ASN A 186 6.98 7.58 2.95
N THR A 187 7.59 8.40 2.10
CA THR A 187 7.15 9.76 1.81
C THR A 187 6.12 9.78 0.69
N GLY A 188 5.03 10.54 0.87
CA GLY A 188 4.00 10.77 -0.14
C GLY A 188 3.93 12.25 -0.49
N PHE A 189 4.82 12.76 -1.35
CA PHE A 189 5.02 14.20 -1.55
C PHE A 189 3.81 14.93 -2.14
N LEU A 190 2.96 14.26 -2.93
CA LEU A 190 1.75 14.86 -3.48
C LEU A 190 0.71 15.11 -2.39
N ASP A 191 0.43 14.12 -1.56
CA ASP A 191 -0.48 14.26 -0.42
C ASP A 191 0.08 15.23 0.61
N ARG A 192 1.40 15.19 0.87
CA ARG A 192 2.06 16.14 1.76
C ARG A 192 1.93 17.58 1.28
N THR A 193 2.04 17.80 -0.03
CA THR A 193 1.77 19.09 -0.66
C THR A 193 0.30 19.48 -0.50
N GLY A 194 -0.61 18.56 -0.75
CA GLY A 194 -2.06 18.79 -0.66
C GLY A 194 -2.51 19.13 0.77
N ASP A 195 -1.93 18.53 1.78
CA ASP A 195 -2.25 18.84 3.18
C ASP A 195 -1.90 20.28 3.59
N GLU A 196 -0.96 20.88 2.88
CA GLU A 196 -0.50 22.27 3.12
C GLU A 196 -0.98 23.27 2.06
N ILE A 197 -1.81 22.86 1.12
CA ILE A 197 -2.12 23.62 -0.08
C ILE A 197 -2.71 25.02 0.25
N HIS A 198 -3.58 25.12 1.24
CA HIS A 198 -4.19 26.40 1.62
C HIS A 198 -3.18 27.40 2.18
N THR A 199 -2.12 26.92 2.78
CA THR A 199 -1.00 27.80 3.22
C THR A 199 -0.08 28.12 2.05
N SER A 200 0.26 27.14 1.24
CA SER A 200 1.20 27.29 0.13
C SER A 200 0.67 28.22 -0.97
N MET A 201 -0.63 28.18 -1.24
CA MET A 201 -1.26 29.03 -2.26
C MET A 201 -1.18 30.54 -1.95
N GLU A 202 -0.99 30.93 -0.69
CA GLU A 202 -0.78 32.32 -0.29
C GLU A 202 0.54 32.89 -0.85
N THR A 203 1.50 32.04 -1.19
CA THR A 203 2.78 32.43 -1.79
C THR A 203 2.77 32.42 -3.32
N GLY A 204 1.69 31.92 -3.93
CA GLY A 204 1.51 31.83 -5.36
C GLY A 204 1.19 30.41 -5.84
N PRO A 205 1.09 30.20 -7.16
CA PRO A 205 0.77 28.90 -7.73
C PRO A 205 1.88 27.87 -7.48
N MET A 206 1.48 26.61 -7.30
CA MET A 206 2.42 25.50 -7.18
C MET A 206 3.18 25.30 -8.49
N ILE A 207 4.43 24.86 -8.37
CA ILE A 207 5.27 24.46 -9.49
C ILE A 207 4.78 23.12 -10.08
N LEU A 208 5.19 22.82 -11.30
CA LEU A 208 4.84 21.56 -11.95
C LEU A 208 5.37 20.34 -11.16
N LYS A 209 4.61 19.24 -11.18
CA LYS A 209 4.95 18.00 -10.47
C LYS A 209 6.38 17.50 -10.77
N GLY A 210 6.81 17.59 -12.04
CA GLY A 210 8.15 17.19 -12.45
C GLY A 210 9.25 18.02 -11.79
N ASP A 211 9.05 19.33 -11.74
CA ASP A 211 10.02 20.28 -11.16
C ASP A 211 10.03 20.21 -9.64
N MET A 212 8.90 19.86 -9.03
CA MET A 212 8.75 19.73 -7.58
C MET A 212 9.76 18.75 -6.98
N LYS A 213 10.07 17.64 -7.68
CA LYS A 213 11.07 16.65 -7.25
C LYS A 213 12.50 17.19 -7.16
N LEU A 214 12.77 18.35 -7.77
CA LEU A 214 14.08 18.99 -7.76
C LEU A 214 14.17 20.08 -6.67
N THR A 215 13.14 20.30 -5.90
CA THR A 215 13.10 21.35 -4.88
C THR A 215 13.84 20.97 -3.60
N LYS A 216 14.32 22.00 -2.91
CA LYS A 216 15.00 21.82 -1.62
C LYS A 216 14.10 21.21 -0.54
N TRP A 217 12.79 21.53 -0.57
CA TRP A 217 11.89 21.05 0.46
C TRP A 217 11.63 19.54 0.34
N ILE A 218 11.50 18.98 -0.88
CA ILE A 218 11.36 17.54 -1.06
C ILE A 218 12.60 16.82 -0.55
N LYS A 219 13.79 17.32 -0.92
CA LYS A 219 15.02 16.74 -0.43
C LYS A 219 15.07 16.75 1.10
N ALA A 220 14.78 17.86 1.74
CA ALA A 220 14.76 17.96 3.20
C ALA A 220 13.71 17.05 3.83
N TYR A 221 12.55 16.90 3.20
CA TYR A 221 11.48 16.01 3.64
C TYR A 221 11.89 14.53 3.57
N GLU A 222 12.51 14.13 2.48
CA GLU A 222 12.99 12.76 2.30
C GLU A 222 14.17 12.47 3.24
N ASP A 223 15.13 13.38 3.37
CA ASP A 223 16.25 13.26 4.30
C ASP A 223 15.74 13.11 5.76
N ASN A 224 14.79 13.96 6.18
CA ASN A 224 14.19 13.87 7.53
C ASN A 224 13.46 12.54 7.76
N ASN A 225 12.77 12.02 6.75
CA ASN A 225 12.09 10.72 6.84
C ASN A 225 13.11 9.60 7.08
N VAL A 226 14.20 9.61 6.36
CA VAL A 226 15.29 8.61 6.50
C VAL A 226 15.98 8.75 7.86
N ASP A 227 16.35 9.96 8.26
CA ASP A 227 17.05 10.21 9.53
C ASP A 227 16.24 9.80 10.76
N ILE A 228 14.91 9.97 10.70
CA ILE A 228 14.03 9.54 11.79
C ILE A 228 13.79 8.03 11.76
N GLY A 229 13.83 7.42 10.59
CA GLY A 229 13.56 6.00 10.40
C GLY A 229 14.73 5.09 10.77
N LEU A 230 15.95 5.61 10.74
CA LEU A 230 17.19 4.89 11.08
C LEU A 230 17.54 5.03 12.56
#